data_c2af7275810143e229ef0fa0f485558d
#
_entry.id   c2af7275810143e229ef0fa0f485558d
#
_cell.length_a   1.000
_cell.length_b   1.000
_cell.length_c   1.000
_cell.angle_alpha   90.00
_cell.angle_beta   90.00
_cell.angle_gamma   90.00
#
_symmetry.space_group_name_H-M   'P 1'
#
loop_
_entity.id
_entity.type
_entity.pdbx_description
1 polymer ?
#
loop_
_entity_poly.entity_id
_entity_poly.type
_entity_poly.pdbx_seq_one_letter_code
_entity_poly.pdbx_strand_id
1 'polypeptide(L)'
;MPNVTGHTELVGLMAYPIRHTQSPTTHNLAYDKNGDDVIQLAFEVDNDSLKDAVQSIRALKMLGSNISMPNKTVVHKYLDEVDEAAKLCGAINTVVNLRDENGQVTGKLKGYNTDGMGYWQALTEEGIDFKGMKMVLIGTGGAATAIAVRGALDGVAEIEIFNIKDKFYSRGEEIVDLINKNTNCKATMNDLADKDLLKEKMHAADLFCDATGVG
;
A
#
# COMPACT_ATOMS: atom_id res chain seq x y z
N MET A 1 -2.47 28.92 -0.37
CA MET A 1 -1.39 28.21 -1.09
C MET A 1 -0.21 28.16 -0.16
N PRO A 2 0.51 27.05 -0.04
CA PRO A 2 1.71 27.01 0.79
C PRO A 2 2.70 28.09 0.33
N ASN A 3 3.37 28.70 1.28
CA ASN A 3 4.43 29.70 1.00
C ASN A 3 5.72 28.95 0.64
N VAL A 4 5.92 28.68 -0.64
CA VAL A 4 7.10 27.94 -1.12
C VAL A 4 8.34 28.81 -1.10
N THR A 5 9.38 28.36 -0.42
CA THR A 5 10.67 29.06 -0.25
C THR A 5 11.83 28.16 -0.69
N GLY A 6 13.08 28.62 -0.57
CA GLY A 6 14.27 27.79 -0.80
C GLY A 6 14.51 26.70 0.26
N HIS A 7 13.73 26.68 1.34
CA HIS A 7 13.80 25.67 2.39
C HIS A 7 12.73 24.58 2.24
N THR A 8 11.69 24.84 1.41
CA THR A 8 10.57 23.92 1.24
C THR A 8 11.03 22.58 0.66
N GLU A 9 10.76 21.49 1.36
CA GLU A 9 11.13 20.14 0.94
C GLU A 9 10.12 19.58 -0.08
N LEU A 10 10.56 18.71 -0.98
CA LEU A 10 9.76 18.17 -2.07
C LEU A 10 9.42 16.70 -1.88
N VAL A 11 8.13 16.37 -2.07
CA VAL A 11 7.62 15.00 -2.23
C VAL A 11 7.04 14.85 -3.63
N GLY A 12 7.32 13.71 -4.27
CA GLY A 12 6.75 13.38 -5.58
C GLY A 12 5.48 12.52 -5.50
N LEU A 13 4.74 12.51 -6.60
CA LEU A 13 3.79 11.44 -6.94
C LEU A 13 4.07 11.03 -8.38
N MET A 14 4.48 9.79 -8.61
CA MET A 14 4.90 9.26 -9.91
C MET A 14 3.90 8.25 -10.44
N ALA A 15 3.24 8.55 -11.55
CA ALA A 15 2.32 7.67 -12.25
C ALA A 15 2.05 8.12 -13.68
N TYR A 16 1.38 7.27 -14.48
CA TYR A 16 0.95 7.59 -15.83
C TYR A 16 -0.34 6.86 -16.21
N PRO A 17 -1.39 7.58 -16.69
CA PRO A 17 -1.56 9.03 -16.66
C PRO A 17 -1.85 9.53 -15.24
N ILE A 18 -1.51 10.78 -14.89
CA ILE A 18 -1.64 11.28 -13.51
C ILE A 18 -2.41 12.61 -13.37
N ARG A 19 -2.70 13.30 -14.48
CA ARG A 19 -3.31 14.65 -14.47
C ARG A 19 -4.64 14.77 -13.72
N HIS A 20 -5.37 13.65 -13.54
CA HIS A 20 -6.65 13.60 -12.84
C HIS A 20 -6.51 13.48 -11.31
N THR A 21 -5.29 13.34 -10.79
CA THR A 21 -5.07 13.08 -9.36
C THR A 21 -5.45 14.29 -8.49
N GLN A 22 -6.03 13.98 -7.32
CA GLN A 22 -6.29 14.95 -6.25
C GLN A 22 -5.27 14.83 -5.10
N SER A 23 -4.34 13.88 -5.16
CA SER A 23 -3.38 13.63 -4.07
C SER A 23 -2.57 14.87 -3.69
N PRO A 24 -2.01 15.69 -4.62
CA PRO A 24 -1.30 16.90 -4.23
C PRO A 24 -2.19 17.90 -3.47
N THR A 25 -3.47 18.02 -3.84
CA THR A 25 -4.40 18.91 -3.13
C THR A 25 -4.59 18.46 -1.68
N THR A 26 -4.82 17.16 -1.48
CA THR A 26 -5.08 16.58 -0.16
C THR A 26 -3.82 16.62 0.72
N HIS A 27 -2.68 16.17 0.19
CA HIS A 27 -1.44 16.11 0.95
C HIS A 27 -0.90 17.50 1.29
N ASN A 28 -0.91 18.44 0.36
CA ASN A 28 -0.46 19.80 0.64
C ASN A 28 -1.34 20.50 1.68
N LEU A 29 -2.65 20.21 1.72
CA LEU A 29 -3.53 20.70 2.77
C LEU A 29 -3.17 20.08 4.14
N ALA A 30 -2.80 18.80 4.18
CA ALA A 30 -2.36 18.13 5.40
C ALA A 30 -1.03 18.70 5.90
N TYR A 31 -0.04 18.89 5.03
CA TYR A 31 1.23 19.52 5.38
C TYR A 31 1.04 20.93 5.94
N ASP A 32 0.23 21.76 5.28
CA ASP A 32 -0.09 23.13 5.73
C ASP A 32 -0.72 23.13 7.14
N LYS A 33 -1.68 22.21 7.38
CA LYS A 33 -2.32 22.07 8.71
C LYS A 33 -1.38 21.60 9.81
N ASN A 34 -0.42 20.75 9.48
CA ASN A 34 0.57 20.22 10.42
C ASN A 34 1.73 21.23 10.65
N GLY A 35 1.86 22.27 9.83
CA GLY A 35 2.99 23.19 9.86
C GLY A 35 4.26 22.65 9.22
N ASP A 36 4.14 21.63 8.34
CA ASP A 36 5.25 21.04 7.60
C ASP A 36 5.62 21.92 6.40
N ASP A 37 6.89 22.32 6.27
CA ASP A 37 7.41 23.05 5.10
C ASP A 37 7.73 22.08 3.96
N VAL A 38 6.68 21.43 3.46
CA VAL A 38 6.73 20.36 2.43
C VAL A 38 5.72 20.65 1.34
N ILE A 39 6.09 20.38 0.10
CA ILE A 39 5.17 20.41 -1.04
C ILE A 39 5.18 19.09 -1.80
N GLN A 40 3.99 18.60 -2.17
CA GLN A 40 3.85 17.47 -3.07
C GLN A 40 3.47 17.95 -4.47
N LEU A 41 4.16 17.39 -5.48
CA LEU A 41 3.86 17.59 -6.90
C LEU A 41 3.65 16.24 -7.59
N ALA A 42 2.77 16.24 -8.62
CA ALA A 42 2.55 15.07 -9.45
C ALA A 42 3.41 15.12 -10.73
N PHE A 43 4.05 14.00 -11.06
CA PHE A 43 4.91 13.82 -12.21
C PHE A 43 4.37 12.68 -13.08
N GLU A 44 4.22 12.96 -14.39
CA GLU A 44 3.87 11.91 -15.36
C GLU A 44 5.10 11.04 -15.60
N VAL A 45 5.09 9.85 -15.02
CA VAL A 45 6.17 8.88 -15.08
C VAL A 45 5.59 7.52 -15.44
N ASP A 46 5.97 6.98 -16.57
CA ASP A 46 5.70 5.62 -17.01
C ASP A 46 6.85 4.66 -16.63
N ASN A 47 6.76 3.39 -17.04
CA ASN A 47 7.81 2.42 -16.73
C ASN A 47 9.13 2.71 -17.46
N ASP A 48 9.11 3.38 -18.60
CA ASP A 48 10.31 3.68 -19.41
C ASP A 48 11.13 4.80 -18.74
N SER A 49 10.47 5.82 -18.22
CA SER A 49 11.08 6.96 -17.51
C SER A 49 11.30 6.71 -16.02
N LEU A 50 10.77 5.62 -15.44
CA LEU A 50 10.77 5.35 -14.01
C LEU A 50 12.16 5.33 -13.39
N LYS A 51 13.14 4.72 -14.07
CA LYS A 51 14.52 4.64 -13.56
C LYS A 51 15.11 6.03 -13.29
N ASP A 52 15.00 6.93 -14.25
CA ASP A 52 15.56 8.28 -14.14
C ASP A 52 14.77 9.12 -13.14
N ALA A 53 13.45 8.94 -13.08
CA ALA A 53 12.60 9.57 -12.09
C ALA A 53 12.97 9.15 -10.65
N VAL A 54 13.26 7.87 -10.40
CA VAL A 54 13.74 7.40 -9.10
C VAL A 54 15.13 7.95 -8.77
N GLN A 55 16.04 8.05 -9.75
CA GLN A 55 17.33 8.69 -9.52
C GLN A 55 17.19 10.19 -9.20
N SER A 56 16.17 10.85 -9.74
CA SER A 56 15.89 12.26 -9.43
C SER A 56 15.51 12.47 -7.95
N ILE A 57 14.92 11.49 -7.27
CA ILE A 57 14.69 11.57 -5.81
C ILE A 57 16.01 11.78 -5.08
N ARG A 58 17.07 11.09 -5.47
CA ARG A 58 18.41 11.22 -4.89
C ARG A 58 19.06 12.55 -5.28
N ALA A 59 19.07 12.86 -6.57
CA ALA A 59 19.77 14.03 -7.12
C ALA A 59 19.18 15.37 -6.63
N LEU A 60 17.86 15.43 -6.49
CA LEU A 60 17.13 16.63 -6.01
C LEU A 60 16.95 16.65 -4.50
N LYS A 61 17.48 15.64 -3.78
CA LYS A 61 17.32 15.48 -2.32
C LYS A 61 15.85 15.53 -1.87
N MET A 62 14.94 14.94 -2.69
CA MET A 62 13.53 14.85 -2.33
C MET A 62 13.36 13.99 -1.08
N LEU A 63 12.32 14.23 -0.29
CA LEU A 63 11.96 13.38 0.86
C LEU A 63 11.54 11.97 0.43
N GLY A 64 10.99 11.86 -0.77
CA GLY A 64 10.52 10.62 -1.34
C GLY A 64 9.47 10.84 -2.42
N SER A 65 8.73 9.81 -2.72
CA SER A 65 7.63 9.87 -3.70
C SER A 65 6.55 8.82 -3.40
N ASN A 66 5.30 9.20 -3.57
CA ASN A 66 4.25 8.20 -3.78
C ASN A 66 4.40 7.60 -5.16
N ILE A 67 4.06 6.33 -5.28
CA ILE A 67 4.12 5.57 -6.53
C ILE A 67 2.72 5.03 -6.84
N SER A 68 2.23 5.28 -8.06
CA SER A 68 0.96 4.73 -8.51
C SER A 68 1.14 3.98 -9.84
N MET A 69 0.02 3.60 -10.47
CA MET A 69 0.08 2.81 -11.72
C MET A 69 0.78 3.58 -12.85
N PRO A 70 1.54 2.89 -13.70
CA PRO A 70 1.82 1.44 -13.74
C PRO A 70 3.04 1.03 -12.88
N ASN A 71 3.64 1.91 -12.09
CA ASN A 71 4.98 1.80 -11.53
C ASN A 71 5.07 0.96 -10.24
N LYS A 72 3.96 0.74 -9.52
CA LYS A 72 3.93 0.08 -8.18
C LYS A 72 4.65 -1.27 -8.13
N THR A 73 4.57 -2.06 -9.20
CA THR A 73 5.16 -3.41 -9.26
C THR A 73 6.58 -3.44 -9.84
N VAL A 74 7.05 -2.32 -10.39
CA VAL A 74 8.34 -2.23 -11.11
C VAL A 74 9.39 -1.47 -10.31
N VAL A 75 8.98 -0.48 -9.52
CA VAL A 75 9.86 0.48 -8.83
C VAL A 75 10.89 -0.18 -7.89
N HIS A 76 10.58 -1.36 -7.34
CA HIS A 76 11.48 -2.11 -6.45
C HIS A 76 12.87 -2.34 -7.07
N LYS A 77 12.98 -2.41 -8.39
CA LYS A 77 14.25 -2.62 -9.12
C LYS A 77 15.26 -1.49 -8.95
N TYR A 78 14.81 -0.31 -8.51
CA TYR A 78 15.60 0.92 -8.44
C TYR A 78 15.81 1.41 -7.00
N LEU A 79 15.34 0.63 -6.01
CA LEU A 79 15.43 0.95 -4.60
C LEU A 79 16.56 0.17 -3.92
N ASP A 80 17.05 0.71 -2.79
CA ASP A 80 18.11 0.08 -2.00
C ASP A 80 17.52 -0.95 -1.03
N GLU A 81 16.32 -0.66 -0.50
CA GLU A 81 15.62 -1.53 0.44
C GLU A 81 14.12 -1.58 0.12
N VAL A 82 13.48 -2.66 0.50
CA VAL A 82 12.01 -2.81 0.45
C VAL A 82 11.55 -3.40 1.79
N ASP A 83 10.49 -2.81 2.34
CA ASP A 83 9.82 -3.30 3.54
C ASP A 83 9.23 -4.70 3.34
N GLU A 84 9.11 -5.48 4.43
CA GLU A 84 8.65 -6.87 4.36
C GLU A 84 7.23 -6.99 3.80
N ALA A 85 6.29 -6.17 4.29
CA ALA A 85 4.93 -6.17 3.78
C ALA A 85 4.88 -5.79 2.29
N ALA A 86 5.68 -4.80 1.87
CA ALA A 86 5.78 -4.41 0.47
C ALA A 86 6.37 -5.51 -0.43
N LYS A 87 7.37 -6.27 0.08
CA LYS A 87 7.90 -7.45 -0.62
C LYS A 87 6.85 -8.52 -0.80
N LEU A 88 6.13 -8.84 0.25
CA LEU A 88 5.07 -9.84 0.22
C LEU A 88 3.90 -9.40 -0.69
N CYS A 89 3.50 -8.14 -0.66
CA CYS A 89 2.48 -7.60 -1.57
C CYS A 89 2.92 -7.58 -3.05
N GLY A 90 4.23 -7.59 -3.32
CA GLY A 90 4.76 -7.39 -4.67
C GLY A 90 4.48 -6.01 -5.25
N ALA A 91 4.15 -5.03 -4.41
CA ALA A 91 3.78 -3.68 -4.84
C ALA A 91 4.24 -2.63 -3.82
N ILE A 92 4.78 -1.53 -4.32
CA ILE A 92 5.25 -0.38 -3.54
C ILE A 92 4.43 0.84 -3.94
N ASN A 93 3.81 1.49 -2.98
CA ASN A 93 3.07 2.75 -3.20
C ASN A 93 3.79 3.98 -2.64
N THR A 94 4.85 3.77 -1.84
CA THR A 94 5.58 4.85 -1.17
C THR A 94 7.08 4.55 -1.18
N VAL A 95 7.88 5.50 -1.64
CA VAL A 95 9.35 5.49 -1.57
C VAL A 95 9.79 6.59 -0.63
N VAL A 96 10.61 6.26 0.35
CA VAL A 96 11.19 7.19 1.32
C VAL A 96 12.68 7.30 1.09
N ASN A 97 13.20 8.52 1.02
CA ASN A 97 14.61 8.81 1.07
C ASN A 97 15.03 8.84 2.55
N LEU A 98 15.75 7.81 3.00
CA LEU A 98 16.08 7.65 4.41
C LEU A 98 16.93 8.83 4.91
N ARG A 99 16.68 9.23 6.16
CA ARG A 99 17.43 10.29 6.84
C ARG A 99 18.53 9.72 7.71
N ASP A 100 19.59 10.48 7.89
CA ASP A 100 20.65 10.22 8.87
C ASP A 100 20.24 10.74 10.27
N GLU A 101 21.16 10.60 11.23
CA GLU A 101 20.98 11.07 12.61
C GLU A 101 20.81 12.59 12.75
N ASN A 102 21.23 13.36 11.74
CA ASN A 102 21.07 14.81 11.67
C ASN A 102 19.79 15.23 10.93
N GLY A 103 18.96 14.28 10.52
CA GLY A 103 17.73 14.52 9.78
C GLY A 103 17.92 14.82 8.29
N GLN A 104 19.14 14.67 7.75
CA GLN A 104 19.41 14.91 6.33
C GLN A 104 19.14 13.67 5.49
N VAL A 105 18.56 13.85 4.30
CA VAL A 105 18.33 12.74 3.37
C VAL A 105 19.66 12.17 2.87
N THR A 106 19.77 10.84 2.87
CA THR A 106 21.01 10.12 2.57
C THR A 106 21.16 9.71 1.11
N GLY A 107 20.07 9.76 0.35
CA GLY A 107 19.98 9.16 -0.98
C GLY A 107 19.69 7.66 -0.97
N LYS A 108 19.63 7.00 0.20
CA LYS A 108 19.23 5.60 0.36
C LYS A 108 17.71 5.52 0.34
N LEU A 109 17.17 4.83 -0.67
CA LEU A 109 15.72 4.75 -0.90
C LEU A 109 15.14 3.44 -0.39
N LYS A 110 14.08 3.55 0.42
CA LYS A 110 13.32 2.39 0.90
C LYS A 110 11.88 2.44 0.45
N GLY A 111 11.38 1.32 -0.08
CA GLY A 111 10.02 1.16 -0.56
C GLY A 111 9.09 0.56 0.49
N TYR A 112 7.87 1.07 0.56
CA TYR A 112 6.81 0.62 1.45
C TYR A 112 5.50 0.40 0.70
N ASN A 113 4.62 -0.41 1.29
CA ASN A 113 3.20 -0.45 0.95
C ASN A 113 2.38 0.02 2.15
N THR A 114 1.81 1.20 2.03
CA THR A 114 1.04 1.84 3.12
C THR A 114 -0.47 1.62 3.00
N ASP A 115 -0.96 0.98 1.92
CA ASP A 115 -2.40 0.75 1.71
C ASP A 115 -2.97 -0.14 2.84
N GLY A 116 -2.30 -1.27 3.13
CA GLY A 116 -2.68 -2.15 4.24
C GLY A 116 -2.51 -1.50 5.61
N MET A 117 -1.42 -0.76 5.84
CA MET A 117 -1.20 -0.05 7.10
C MET A 117 -2.33 0.95 7.39
N GLY A 118 -2.72 1.75 6.39
CA GLY A 118 -3.80 2.73 6.53
C GLY A 118 -5.13 2.09 6.90
N TYR A 119 -5.48 0.95 6.29
CA TYR A 119 -6.70 0.22 6.61
C TYR A 119 -6.72 -0.24 8.08
N TRP A 120 -5.67 -0.91 8.54
CA TRP A 120 -5.61 -1.45 9.91
C TRP A 120 -5.46 -0.36 10.96
N GLN A 121 -4.74 0.72 10.65
CA GLN A 121 -4.64 1.88 11.52
C GLN A 121 -6.00 2.55 11.72
N ALA A 122 -6.79 2.72 10.66
CA ALA A 122 -8.13 3.30 10.76
C ALA A 122 -9.04 2.49 11.71
N LEU A 123 -8.98 1.14 11.67
CA LEU A 123 -9.71 0.29 12.61
C LEU A 123 -9.22 0.48 14.07
N THR A 124 -7.90 0.57 14.25
CA THR A 124 -7.30 0.79 15.57
C THR A 124 -7.71 2.15 16.16
N GLU A 125 -7.77 3.20 15.35
CA GLU A 125 -8.22 4.54 15.77
C GLU A 125 -9.70 4.55 16.20
N GLU A 126 -10.52 3.66 15.64
CA GLU A 126 -11.90 3.41 16.07
C GLU A 126 -12.00 2.45 17.28
N GLY A 127 -10.87 2.06 17.87
CA GLY A 127 -10.81 1.23 19.07
C GLY A 127 -10.94 -0.27 18.80
N ILE A 128 -10.79 -0.73 17.58
CA ILE A 128 -10.85 -2.15 17.20
C ILE A 128 -9.45 -2.77 17.33
N ASP A 129 -9.29 -3.70 18.28
CA ASP A 129 -8.10 -4.56 18.34
C ASP A 129 -8.35 -5.82 17.52
N PHE A 130 -7.79 -5.84 16.32
CA PHE A 130 -7.99 -6.92 15.34
C PHE A 130 -7.08 -8.14 15.56
N LYS A 131 -6.19 -8.12 16.56
CA LYS A 131 -5.31 -9.26 16.84
C LYS A 131 -6.11 -10.47 17.29
N GLY A 132 -5.83 -11.61 16.68
CA GLY A 132 -6.55 -12.85 16.94
C GLY A 132 -7.93 -12.96 16.27
N MET A 133 -8.40 -11.93 15.60
CA MET A 133 -9.68 -11.91 14.90
C MET A 133 -9.67 -12.75 13.62
N LYS A 134 -10.88 -13.11 13.18
CA LYS A 134 -11.18 -13.79 11.91
C LYS A 134 -11.78 -12.79 10.94
N MET A 135 -11.28 -12.78 9.71
CA MET A 135 -11.69 -11.85 8.67
C MET A 135 -12.23 -12.57 7.44
N VAL A 136 -13.34 -12.10 6.90
CA VAL A 136 -13.76 -12.39 5.52
C VAL A 136 -13.37 -11.21 4.64
N LEU A 137 -12.63 -11.50 3.58
CA LEU A 137 -12.15 -10.51 2.60
C LEU A 137 -12.66 -10.87 1.21
N ILE A 138 -13.36 -9.96 0.53
CA ILE A 138 -13.78 -10.16 -0.86
C ILE A 138 -12.84 -9.39 -1.78
N GLY A 139 -12.30 -10.11 -2.79
CA GLY A 139 -11.38 -9.57 -3.79
C GLY A 139 -9.94 -10.05 -3.64
N THR A 140 -9.20 -10.00 -4.75
CA THR A 140 -7.79 -10.40 -4.86
C THR A 140 -6.94 -9.33 -5.59
N GLY A 141 -7.44 -8.10 -5.63
CA GLY A 141 -6.76 -6.94 -6.21
C GLY A 141 -5.63 -6.41 -5.32
N GLY A 142 -4.99 -5.33 -5.73
CA GLY A 142 -3.86 -4.73 -5.00
C GLY A 142 -4.21 -4.29 -3.58
N ALA A 143 -5.39 -3.70 -3.36
CA ALA A 143 -5.87 -3.30 -2.04
C ALA A 143 -6.12 -4.53 -1.15
N ALA A 144 -6.85 -5.54 -1.68
CA ALA A 144 -7.09 -6.80 -0.97
C ALA A 144 -5.79 -7.48 -0.54
N THR A 145 -4.80 -7.57 -1.45
CA THR A 145 -3.48 -8.12 -1.14
C THR A 145 -2.79 -7.36 0.00
N ALA A 146 -2.79 -6.04 -0.06
CA ALA A 146 -2.15 -5.22 0.96
C ALA A 146 -2.82 -5.35 2.34
N ILE A 147 -4.15 -5.37 2.36
CA ILE A 147 -4.94 -5.56 3.59
C ILE A 147 -4.68 -6.95 4.18
N ALA A 148 -4.78 -8.02 3.36
CA ALA A 148 -4.57 -9.39 3.81
C ALA A 148 -3.17 -9.62 4.36
N VAL A 149 -2.14 -9.24 3.60
CA VAL A 149 -0.72 -9.43 4.00
C VAL A 149 -0.41 -8.64 5.26
N ARG A 150 -0.81 -7.37 5.33
CA ARG A 150 -0.53 -6.55 6.49
C ARG A 150 -1.26 -7.06 7.74
N GLY A 151 -2.54 -7.41 7.64
CA GLY A 151 -3.31 -7.98 8.74
C GLY A 151 -2.71 -9.29 9.25
N ALA A 152 -2.27 -10.17 8.35
CA ALA A 152 -1.61 -11.41 8.72
C ALA A 152 -0.28 -11.19 9.47
N LEU A 153 0.53 -10.21 9.05
CA LEU A 153 1.76 -9.82 9.75
C LEU A 153 1.48 -9.20 11.12
N ASP A 154 0.41 -8.43 11.25
CA ASP A 154 0.06 -7.70 12.48
C ASP A 154 -0.78 -8.51 13.47
N GLY A 155 -1.14 -9.78 13.12
CA GLY A 155 -1.70 -10.73 14.07
C GLY A 155 -3.17 -11.09 13.88
N VAL A 156 -3.79 -10.83 12.74
CA VAL A 156 -5.07 -11.47 12.36
C VAL A 156 -4.89 -12.98 12.35
N ALA A 157 -5.81 -13.72 12.99
CA ALA A 157 -5.67 -15.17 13.14
C ALA A 157 -6.10 -15.95 11.91
N GLU A 158 -7.21 -15.57 11.28
CA GLU A 158 -7.75 -16.25 10.08
C GLU A 158 -8.21 -15.22 9.04
N ILE A 159 -7.94 -15.49 7.77
CA ILE A 159 -8.42 -14.69 6.63
C ILE A 159 -9.03 -15.61 5.59
N GLU A 160 -10.36 -15.52 5.41
CA GLU A 160 -11.10 -16.21 4.38
C GLU A 160 -11.25 -15.29 3.17
N ILE A 161 -10.49 -15.53 2.12
CA ILE A 161 -10.49 -14.71 0.89
C ILE A 161 -11.51 -15.30 -0.07
N PHE A 162 -12.40 -14.47 -0.60
CA PHE A 162 -13.38 -14.83 -1.61
C PHE A 162 -13.16 -14.04 -2.88
N ASN A 163 -13.18 -14.71 -4.03
CA ASN A 163 -13.21 -14.08 -5.35
C ASN A 163 -13.98 -14.94 -6.34
N ILE A 164 -14.49 -14.32 -7.42
CA ILE A 164 -15.03 -15.09 -8.55
C ILE A 164 -13.91 -15.85 -9.25
N LYS A 165 -14.22 -17.01 -9.84
CA LYS A 165 -13.26 -17.82 -10.62
C LYS A 165 -12.99 -17.20 -11.99
N ASP A 166 -12.33 -16.06 -11.98
CA ASP A 166 -11.83 -15.35 -13.15
C ASP A 166 -10.30 -15.46 -13.27
N LYS A 167 -9.71 -14.67 -14.17
CA LYS A 167 -8.24 -14.61 -14.36
C LYS A 167 -7.44 -14.14 -13.14
N PHE A 168 -8.10 -13.58 -12.14
CA PHE A 168 -7.46 -13.09 -10.90
C PHE A 168 -7.59 -14.08 -9.74
N TYR A 169 -8.31 -15.21 -9.92
CA TYR A 169 -8.50 -16.20 -8.86
C TYR A 169 -7.16 -16.82 -8.41
N SER A 170 -6.29 -17.18 -9.36
CA SER A 170 -4.95 -17.72 -9.06
C SER A 170 -4.09 -16.78 -8.24
N ARG A 171 -4.27 -15.46 -8.40
CA ARG A 171 -3.59 -14.47 -7.55
C ARG A 171 -4.03 -14.59 -6.09
N GLY A 172 -5.29 -14.91 -5.82
CA GLY A 172 -5.78 -15.18 -4.47
C GLY A 172 -5.11 -16.42 -3.86
N GLU A 173 -4.93 -17.49 -4.65
CA GLU A 173 -4.21 -18.69 -4.20
C GLU A 173 -2.74 -18.35 -3.87
N GLU A 174 -2.06 -17.55 -4.69
CA GLU A 174 -0.70 -17.07 -4.43
C GLU A 174 -0.61 -16.25 -3.13
N ILE A 175 -1.59 -15.38 -2.85
CA ILE A 175 -1.66 -14.57 -1.61
C ILE A 175 -1.83 -15.50 -0.40
N VAL A 176 -2.71 -16.50 -0.49
CA VAL A 176 -2.94 -17.49 0.58
C VAL A 176 -1.68 -18.26 0.88
N ASP A 177 -1.01 -18.81 -0.14
CA ASP A 177 0.25 -19.53 0.02
C ASP A 177 1.32 -18.68 0.69
N LEU A 178 1.41 -17.41 0.27
CA LEU A 178 2.37 -16.46 0.77
C LEU A 178 2.12 -16.11 2.25
N ILE A 179 0.87 -15.86 2.64
CA ILE A 179 0.48 -15.61 4.03
C ILE A 179 0.79 -16.83 4.89
N ASN A 180 0.32 -18.00 4.51
CA ASN A 180 0.48 -19.25 5.27
C ASN A 180 1.96 -19.65 5.44
N LYS A 181 2.82 -19.30 4.48
CA LYS A 181 4.25 -19.60 4.53
C LYS A 181 5.05 -18.63 5.43
N ASN A 182 4.63 -17.36 5.51
CA ASN A 182 5.45 -16.31 6.11
C ASN A 182 4.87 -15.73 7.41
N THR A 183 3.66 -16.15 7.81
CA THR A 183 2.98 -15.65 9.02
C THR A 183 2.35 -16.79 9.81
N ASN A 184 1.84 -16.48 11.00
CA ASN A 184 1.03 -17.42 11.79
C ASN A 184 -0.46 -17.35 11.45
N CYS A 185 -0.88 -16.46 10.55
CA CYS A 185 -2.26 -16.34 10.11
C CYS A 185 -2.63 -17.51 9.22
N LYS A 186 -3.84 -18.06 9.39
CA LYS A 186 -4.40 -19.08 8.51
C LYS A 186 -5.24 -18.42 7.42
N ALA A 187 -4.73 -18.40 6.21
CA ALA A 187 -5.46 -17.89 5.05
C ALA A 187 -6.06 -19.04 4.22
N THR A 188 -7.22 -18.80 3.61
CA THR A 188 -7.92 -19.76 2.72
C THR A 188 -8.50 -19.02 1.52
N MET A 189 -8.42 -19.63 0.32
CA MET A 189 -9.04 -19.10 -0.90
C MET A 189 -10.34 -19.83 -1.19
N ASN A 190 -11.41 -19.08 -1.45
CA ASN A 190 -12.76 -19.60 -1.64
C ASN A 190 -13.43 -19.02 -2.90
N ASP A 191 -14.34 -19.79 -3.49
CA ASP A 191 -15.15 -19.33 -4.62
C ASP A 191 -16.31 -18.44 -4.13
N LEU A 192 -16.37 -17.20 -4.62
CA LEU A 192 -17.45 -16.27 -4.29
C LEU A 192 -18.84 -16.75 -4.80
N ALA A 193 -18.87 -17.69 -5.73
CA ALA A 193 -20.11 -18.33 -6.19
C ALA A 193 -20.72 -19.27 -5.14
N ASP A 194 -19.93 -19.81 -4.21
CA ASP A 194 -20.41 -20.61 -3.08
C ASP A 194 -21.03 -19.72 -2.00
N LYS A 195 -22.30 -19.39 -2.17
CA LYS A 195 -23.02 -18.47 -1.28
C LYS A 195 -23.30 -19.07 0.10
N ASP A 196 -23.40 -20.39 0.21
CA ASP A 196 -23.64 -21.06 1.49
C ASP A 196 -22.37 -21.01 2.33
N LEU A 197 -21.21 -21.32 1.74
CA LEU A 197 -19.91 -21.18 2.42
C LEU A 197 -19.63 -19.72 2.79
N LEU A 198 -19.88 -18.77 1.88
CA LEU A 198 -19.70 -17.34 2.18
C LEU A 198 -20.53 -16.93 3.41
N LYS A 199 -21.81 -17.32 3.43
CA LYS A 199 -22.70 -17.02 4.56
C LYS A 199 -22.21 -17.65 5.86
N GLU A 200 -21.76 -18.89 5.84
CA GLU A 200 -21.17 -19.58 6.99
C GLU A 200 -19.96 -18.80 7.52
N LYS A 201 -19.01 -18.47 6.64
CA LYS A 201 -17.78 -17.77 7.02
C LYS A 201 -18.05 -16.36 7.52
N MET A 202 -19.00 -15.63 6.92
CA MET A 202 -19.41 -14.31 7.41
C MET A 202 -20.03 -14.35 8.82
N HIS A 203 -20.80 -15.41 9.14
CA HIS A 203 -21.33 -15.57 10.49
C HIS A 203 -20.27 -15.90 11.55
N ALA A 204 -19.16 -16.51 11.14
CA ALA A 204 -18.05 -16.88 12.01
C ALA A 204 -16.95 -15.83 12.10
N ALA A 205 -17.01 -14.80 11.28
CA ALA A 205 -16.00 -13.75 11.20
C ALA A 205 -16.29 -12.59 12.17
N ASP A 206 -15.22 -11.99 12.68
CA ASP A 206 -15.26 -10.76 13.48
C ASP A 206 -15.23 -9.52 12.58
N LEU A 207 -14.60 -9.64 11.39
CA LEU A 207 -14.41 -8.56 10.42
C LEU A 207 -14.84 -8.97 9.02
N PHE A 208 -15.43 -8.01 8.31
CA PHE A 208 -15.74 -8.13 6.89
C PHE A 208 -15.13 -6.96 6.11
N CYS A 209 -14.49 -7.26 4.98
CA CYS A 209 -13.96 -6.25 4.08
C CYS A 209 -14.28 -6.59 2.62
N ASP A 210 -14.91 -5.66 1.91
CA ASP A 210 -15.00 -5.69 0.45
C ASP A 210 -13.90 -4.80 -0.14
N ALA A 211 -12.94 -5.42 -0.81
CA ALA A 211 -11.83 -4.77 -1.50
C ALA A 211 -11.90 -4.97 -3.02
N THR A 212 -13.13 -5.09 -3.54
CA THR A 212 -13.38 -5.14 -4.98
C THR A 212 -13.50 -3.76 -5.61
N GLY A 213 -13.50 -3.69 -6.92
CA GLY A 213 -13.75 -2.43 -7.66
C GLY A 213 -15.23 -2.16 -7.94
N VAL A 214 -16.13 -3.02 -7.46
CA VAL A 214 -17.59 -2.90 -7.66
C VAL A 214 -18.34 -2.60 -6.36
N GLY A 215 -17.63 -2.62 -5.26
CA GLY A 215 -17.91 -2.29 -3.84
C GLY A 215 -19.25 -1.90 -3.43
#